data_e4f4888596e8c968f998a89ad641f626
#
_entry.id   e4f4888596e8c968f998a89ad641f626
#
_cell.length_a   1.000
_cell.length_b   1.000
_cell.length_c   1.000
_cell.angle_alpha   90.00
_cell.angle_beta   90.00
_cell.angle_gamma   90.00
#
_symmetry.space_group_name_H-M   'P 1'
#
loop_
_entity.id
_entity.type
_entity.pdbx_description
1 polymer ?
#
loop_
_entity_poly.entity_id
_entity_poly.type
_entity_poly.pdbx_seq_one_letter_code
_entity_poly.pdbx_strand_id
1 'polypeptide(L)'
;MPKIVDHDKQRLLVAEAAWRIIRRDGMEQASVRNIAEEAGISAGSMRHYFSTQSELLLYAMNLVSERVSNRIKQMSFNGSPMENMKLLLLEFMPNTDEKMAEMEVWFAFTAKSKTDPALKALADKVYDEIRQAIATVITYIVKLNLSRANLNEELEIERLYALVDGLSIHAVLRPDQMTYEIMENALSLHLAALCRAEE
;
A
#
# COMPACT_ATOMS: atom_id res chain seq x y z
N MET A 1 -24.14 25.52 -22.99
CA MET A 1 -24.35 24.10 -22.70
C MET A 1 -23.81 23.81 -21.30
N PRO A 2 -24.57 23.20 -20.39
CA PRO A 2 -24.02 22.80 -19.12
C PRO A 2 -22.91 21.76 -19.38
N LYS A 3 -21.72 22.00 -18.83
CA LYS A 3 -20.61 21.06 -18.88
C LYS A 3 -21.04 19.83 -18.08
N ILE A 4 -21.28 18.68 -18.74
CA ILE A 4 -21.48 17.42 -18.01
C ILE A 4 -20.18 17.18 -17.24
N VAL A 5 -20.22 17.44 -15.95
CA VAL A 5 -19.08 17.17 -15.06
C VAL A 5 -19.06 15.66 -14.85
N ASP A 6 -18.03 15.02 -15.35
CA ASP A 6 -17.77 13.60 -15.08
C ASP A 6 -17.50 13.44 -13.56
N HIS A 7 -18.49 12.90 -12.87
CA HIS A 7 -18.50 12.84 -11.41
C HIS A 7 -17.34 12.00 -10.87
N ASP A 8 -17.04 10.89 -11.55
CA ASP A 8 -15.94 9.99 -11.14
C ASP A 8 -14.57 10.63 -11.37
N LYS A 9 -14.40 11.32 -12.50
CA LYS A 9 -13.19 12.06 -12.78
C LYS A 9 -12.95 13.18 -11.76
N GLN A 10 -14.02 13.86 -11.32
CA GLN A 10 -13.89 14.90 -10.31
C GLN A 10 -13.56 14.32 -8.93
N ARG A 11 -14.15 13.18 -8.55
CA ARG A 11 -13.81 12.47 -7.31
C ARG A 11 -12.34 12.06 -7.29
N LEU A 12 -11.82 11.56 -8.42
CA LEU A 12 -10.41 11.22 -8.56
C LEU A 12 -9.49 12.43 -8.36
N LEU A 13 -9.79 13.56 -9.01
CA LEU A 13 -9.01 14.80 -8.85
C LEU A 13 -8.97 15.29 -7.39
N VAL A 14 -10.09 15.17 -6.69
CA VAL A 14 -10.19 15.51 -5.27
C VAL A 14 -9.37 14.55 -4.40
N ALA A 15 -9.40 13.25 -4.67
CA ALA A 15 -8.60 12.27 -3.93
C ALA A 15 -7.10 12.48 -4.16
N GLU A 16 -6.68 12.79 -5.38
CA GLU A 16 -5.28 13.13 -5.68
C GLU A 16 -4.84 14.43 -4.99
N ALA A 17 -5.73 15.41 -4.87
CA ALA A 17 -5.46 16.61 -4.07
C ALA A 17 -5.30 16.27 -2.57
N ALA A 18 -6.12 15.35 -2.04
CA ALA A 18 -5.96 14.86 -0.68
C ALA A 18 -4.59 14.20 -0.47
N TRP A 19 -4.14 13.36 -1.41
CA TRP A 19 -2.80 12.74 -1.35
C TRP A 19 -1.68 13.79 -1.32
N ARG A 20 -1.77 14.83 -2.19
CA ARG A 20 -0.75 15.90 -2.19
C ARG A 20 -0.67 16.62 -0.84
N ILE A 21 -1.81 16.94 -0.22
CA ILE A 21 -1.85 17.57 1.11
C ILE A 21 -1.30 16.63 2.18
N ILE A 22 -1.74 15.36 2.20
CA ILE A 22 -1.28 14.40 3.20
C ILE A 22 0.25 14.25 3.15
N ARG A 23 0.81 14.18 1.97
CA ARG A 23 2.27 14.03 1.77
C ARG A 23 3.04 15.29 2.14
N ARG A 24 2.56 16.46 1.73
CA ARG A 24 3.25 17.73 1.95
C ARG A 24 3.09 18.28 3.37
N ASP A 25 1.87 18.23 3.88
CA ASP A 25 1.46 18.98 5.08
C ASP A 25 1.00 18.06 6.23
N GLY A 26 0.87 16.75 5.98
CA GLY A 26 0.42 15.75 6.93
C GLY A 26 -1.12 15.55 6.96
N MET A 27 -1.55 14.45 7.58
CA MET A 27 -2.96 14.03 7.65
C MET A 27 -3.86 15.05 8.33
N GLU A 28 -3.36 15.76 9.33
CA GLU A 28 -4.15 16.79 10.07
C GLU A 28 -4.53 17.98 9.18
N GLN A 29 -3.75 18.25 8.13
CA GLN A 29 -4.06 19.32 7.16
C GLN A 29 -5.00 18.86 6.03
N ALA A 30 -5.31 17.58 5.93
CA ALA A 30 -6.23 17.02 4.93
C ALA A 30 -7.70 17.35 5.26
N SER A 31 -8.00 18.63 5.53
CA SER A 31 -9.36 19.12 5.77
C SER A 31 -10.12 19.30 4.45
N VAL A 32 -11.45 19.21 4.50
CA VAL A 32 -12.33 19.47 3.33
C VAL A 32 -12.01 20.80 2.65
N ARG A 33 -11.69 21.83 3.43
CA ARG A 33 -11.37 23.17 2.92
C ARG A 33 -10.04 23.17 2.16
N ASN A 34 -8.98 22.66 2.79
CA ASN A 34 -7.64 22.66 2.19
C ASN A 34 -7.60 21.76 0.94
N ILE A 35 -8.30 20.62 0.97
CA ILE A 35 -8.39 19.73 -0.18
C ILE A 35 -9.19 20.36 -1.33
N ALA A 36 -10.28 21.09 -1.04
CA ALA A 36 -11.03 21.81 -2.05
C ALA A 36 -10.18 22.87 -2.74
N GLU A 37 -9.42 23.65 -1.94
CA GLU A 37 -8.48 24.67 -2.43
C GLU A 37 -7.39 24.04 -3.32
N GLU A 38 -6.77 22.96 -2.88
CA GLU A 38 -5.75 22.20 -3.62
C GLU A 38 -6.32 21.60 -4.92
N ALA A 39 -7.58 21.16 -4.92
CA ALA A 39 -8.28 20.64 -6.09
C ALA A 39 -8.81 21.73 -7.04
N GLY A 40 -8.69 23.00 -6.67
CA GLY A 40 -9.20 24.13 -7.47
C GLY A 40 -10.73 24.22 -7.53
N ILE A 41 -11.44 23.71 -6.51
CA ILE A 41 -12.92 23.76 -6.42
C ILE A 41 -13.37 24.46 -5.13
N SER A 42 -14.63 24.94 -5.13
CA SER A 42 -15.17 25.53 -3.91
C SER A 42 -15.48 24.45 -2.85
N ALA A 43 -15.40 24.84 -1.55
CA ALA A 43 -15.84 23.94 -0.47
C ALA A 43 -17.32 23.55 -0.58
N GLY A 44 -18.16 24.38 -1.21
CA GLY A 44 -19.55 24.03 -1.55
C GLY A 44 -19.65 22.94 -2.58
N SER A 45 -18.84 23.03 -3.67
CA SER A 45 -18.75 21.98 -4.68
C SER A 45 -18.22 20.68 -4.13
N MET A 46 -17.24 20.72 -3.20
CA MET A 46 -16.70 19.54 -2.54
C MET A 46 -17.77 18.69 -1.88
N ARG A 47 -18.75 19.33 -1.21
CA ARG A 47 -19.84 18.61 -0.51
C ARG A 47 -20.78 17.83 -1.43
N HIS A 48 -20.78 18.11 -2.73
CA HIS A 48 -21.49 17.31 -3.72
C HIS A 48 -20.78 15.99 -4.04
N TYR A 49 -19.49 15.90 -3.77
CA TYR A 49 -18.67 14.71 -4.02
C TYR A 49 -18.43 13.88 -2.77
N PHE A 50 -18.23 14.56 -1.63
CA PHE A 50 -17.93 13.94 -0.34
C PHE A 50 -18.67 14.69 0.78
N SER A 51 -19.52 13.96 1.51
CA SER A 51 -20.32 14.53 2.60
C SER A 51 -19.50 14.78 3.87
N THR A 52 -18.43 13.98 4.07
CA THR A 52 -17.54 14.06 5.24
C THR A 52 -16.08 13.91 4.84
N GLN A 53 -15.19 14.35 5.73
CA GLN A 53 -13.75 14.13 5.57
C GLN A 53 -13.41 12.62 5.57
N SER A 54 -14.04 11.84 6.44
CA SER A 54 -13.83 10.38 6.51
C SER A 54 -14.22 9.70 5.20
N GLU A 55 -15.34 10.09 4.57
CA GLU A 55 -15.74 9.57 3.25
C GLU A 55 -14.69 9.86 2.18
N LEU A 56 -14.14 11.08 2.15
CA LEU A 56 -13.09 11.46 1.23
C LEU A 56 -11.81 10.63 1.47
N LEU A 57 -11.38 10.50 2.73
CA LEU A 57 -10.18 9.73 3.08
C LEU A 57 -10.36 8.24 2.76
N LEU A 58 -11.54 7.68 3.01
CA LEU A 58 -11.87 6.30 2.59
C LEU A 58 -11.76 6.13 1.07
N TYR A 59 -12.32 7.06 0.30
CA TYR A 59 -12.22 7.01 -1.16
C TYR A 59 -10.77 7.13 -1.63
N ALA A 60 -10.02 8.08 -1.09
CA ALA A 60 -8.61 8.27 -1.42
C ALA A 60 -7.76 7.02 -1.11
N MET A 61 -8.05 6.34 0.02
CA MET A 61 -7.34 5.11 0.39
C MET A 61 -7.77 3.90 -0.46
N ASN A 62 -9.06 3.78 -0.81
CA ASN A 62 -9.51 2.74 -1.73
C ASN A 62 -8.82 2.84 -3.09
N LEU A 63 -8.55 4.05 -3.59
CA LEU A 63 -7.77 4.23 -4.83
C LEU A 63 -6.34 3.68 -4.72
N VAL A 64 -5.67 3.79 -3.58
CA VAL A 64 -4.36 3.14 -3.35
C VAL A 64 -4.51 1.63 -3.49
N SER A 65 -5.46 1.03 -2.76
CA SER A 65 -5.70 -0.43 -2.80
C SER A 65 -6.05 -0.92 -4.21
N GLU A 66 -6.88 -0.16 -4.95
CA GLU A 66 -7.24 -0.49 -6.34
C GLU A 66 -6.02 -0.43 -7.27
N ARG A 67 -5.15 0.57 -7.13
CA ARG A 67 -3.91 0.69 -7.93
C ARG A 67 -2.99 -0.49 -7.68
N VAL A 68 -2.71 -0.84 -6.43
CA VAL A 68 -1.92 -2.01 -6.05
C VAL A 68 -2.53 -3.29 -6.62
N SER A 69 -3.83 -3.52 -6.40
CA SER A 69 -4.55 -4.70 -6.92
C SER A 69 -4.49 -4.80 -8.44
N ASN A 70 -4.63 -3.68 -9.15
CA ASN A 70 -4.57 -3.66 -10.62
C ASN A 70 -3.14 -3.95 -11.12
N ARG A 71 -2.10 -3.42 -10.48
CA ARG A 71 -0.72 -3.77 -10.83
C ARG A 71 -0.45 -5.26 -10.63
N ILE A 72 -0.85 -5.83 -9.49
CA ILE A 72 -0.71 -7.27 -9.23
C ILE A 72 -1.43 -8.12 -10.29
N LYS A 73 -2.67 -7.76 -10.67
CA LYS A 73 -3.43 -8.47 -11.72
C LYS A 73 -2.77 -8.40 -13.10
N GLN A 74 -1.99 -7.36 -13.38
CA GLN A 74 -1.29 -7.17 -14.65
C GLN A 74 0.12 -7.76 -14.65
N MET A 75 0.60 -8.26 -13.50
CA MET A 75 1.92 -8.88 -13.40
C MET A 75 2.01 -10.14 -14.25
N SER A 76 3.15 -10.30 -14.90
CA SER A 76 3.50 -11.52 -15.64
C SER A 76 4.55 -12.28 -14.86
N PHE A 77 4.21 -13.48 -14.41
CA PHE A 77 5.08 -14.36 -13.63
C PHE A 77 5.81 -15.36 -14.53
N ASN A 78 6.83 -14.88 -15.25
CA ASN A 78 7.59 -15.65 -16.24
C ASN A 78 8.96 -16.14 -15.72
N GLY A 79 9.34 -15.75 -14.50
CA GLY A 79 10.60 -16.13 -13.86
C GLY A 79 10.50 -17.45 -13.09
N SER A 80 11.58 -17.79 -12.40
CA SER A 80 11.59 -18.87 -11.41
C SER A 80 10.56 -18.61 -10.31
N PRO A 81 10.11 -19.66 -9.58
CA PRO A 81 9.17 -19.46 -8.46
C PRO A 81 9.63 -18.40 -7.47
N MET A 82 10.92 -18.37 -7.14
CA MET A 82 11.49 -17.42 -6.18
C MET A 82 11.47 -15.99 -6.71
N GLU A 83 11.81 -15.77 -7.97
CA GLU A 83 11.74 -14.46 -8.63
C GLU A 83 10.30 -13.93 -8.67
N ASN A 84 9.35 -14.80 -9.01
CA ASN A 84 7.93 -14.44 -9.06
C ASN A 84 7.38 -14.05 -7.66
N MET A 85 7.76 -14.78 -6.60
CA MET A 85 7.40 -14.45 -5.23
C MET A 85 8.01 -13.11 -4.79
N LYS A 86 9.28 -12.89 -5.11
CA LYS A 86 9.95 -11.60 -4.84
C LYS A 86 9.26 -10.45 -5.56
N LEU A 87 8.93 -10.61 -6.84
CA LEU A 87 8.21 -9.59 -7.61
C LEU A 87 6.86 -9.23 -6.96
N LEU A 88 6.09 -10.22 -6.53
CA LEU A 88 4.82 -9.97 -5.84
C LEU A 88 5.01 -9.15 -4.55
N LEU A 89 6.00 -9.51 -3.73
CA LEU A 89 6.26 -8.82 -2.47
C LEU A 89 6.76 -7.38 -2.68
N LEU A 90 7.52 -7.13 -3.74
CA LEU A 90 7.98 -5.80 -4.11
C LEU A 90 6.83 -4.86 -4.55
N GLU A 91 5.62 -5.38 -4.83
CA GLU A 91 4.43 -4.53 -5.05
C GLU A 91 3.96 -3.82 -3.78
N PHE A 92 4.25 -4.38 -2.62
CA PHE A 92 3.94 -3.79 -1.31
C PHE A 92 5.06 -2.89 -0.77
N MET A 93 6.11 -2.61 -1.56
CA MET A 93 7.27 -1.84 -1.13
C MET A 93 7.49 -0.60 -2.02
N PRO A 94 7.93 0.54 -1.44
CA PRO A 94 8.05 1.81 -2.16
C PRO A 94 9.32 1.86 -3.01
N ASN A 95 9.31 1.23 -4.17
CA ASN A 95 10.43 1.16 -5.10
C ASN A 95 10.33 2.11 -6.32
N THR A 96 9.29 2.93 -6.36
CA THR A 96 9.09 4.02 -7.33
C THR A 96 8.50 5.23 -6.61
N ASP A 97 8.58 6.43 -7.21
CA ASP A 97 7.99 7.65 -6.65
C ASP A 97 6.47 7.51 -6.43
N GLU A 98 5.78 6.81 -7.33
CA GLU A 98 4.35 6.54 -7.19
C GLU A 98 4.05 5.66 -5.98
N LYS A 99 4.77 4.53 -5.82
CA LYS A 99 4.61 3.64 -4.67
C LYS A 99 5.06 4.28 -3.36
N MET A 100 6.07 5.16 -3.41
CA MET A 100 6.46 5.97 -2.25
C MET A 100 5.29 6.88 -1.82
N ALA A 101 4.64 7.55 -2.78
CA ALA A 101 3.47 8.37 -2.50
C ALA A 101 2.31 7.57 -1.89
N GLU A 102 2.03 6.39 -2.43
CA GLU A 102 1.01 5.48 -1.90
C GLU A 102 1.33 5.03 -0.47
N MET A 103 2.59 4.72 -0.18
CA MET A 103 3.04 4.28 1.14
C MET A 103 2.96 5.40 2.18
N GLU A 104 3.36 6.63 1.83
CA GLU A 104 3.21 7.80 2.71
C GLU A 104 1.74 8.04 3.09
N VAL A 105 0.83 7.96 2.12
CA VAL A 105 -0.62 8.07 2.36
C VAL A 105 -1.12 6.91 3.23
N TRP A 106 -0.69 5.68 2.97
CA TRP A 106 -1.05 4.50 3.75
C TRP A 106 -0.66 4.63 5.22
N PHE A 107 0.56 5.05 5.53
CA PHE A 107 1.00 5.23 6.92
C PHE A 107 0.22 6.32 7.65
N ALA A 108 0.02 7.46 7.00
CA ALA A 108 -0.78 8.54 7.56
C ALA A 108 -2.23 8.09 7.83
N PHE A 109 -2.82 7.33 6.89
CA PHE A 109 -4.16 6.75 7.02
C PHE A 109 -4.23 5.74 8.16
N THR A 110 -3.27 4.81 8.26
CA THR A 110 -3.22 3.77 9.29
C THR A 110 -3.10 4.38 10.69
N ALA A 111 -2.29 5.42 10.86
CA ALA A 111 -2.21 6.15 12.12
C ALA A 111 -3.55 6.79 12.50
N LYS A 112 -4.24 7.43 11.56
CA LYS A 112 -5.55 8.07 11.76
C LYS A 112 -6.66 7.06 12.05
N SER A 113 -6.62 5.88 11.42
CA SER A 113 -7.64 4.82 11.60
C SER A 113 -7.76 4.34 13.04
N LYS A 114 -6.72 4.51 13.87
CA LYS A 114 -6.76 4.17 15.29
C LYS A 114 -7.73 5.04 16.10
N THR A 115 -8.02 6.24 15.64
CA THR A 115 -8.90 7.21 16.31
C THR A 115 -10.18 7.50 15.55
N ASP A 116 -10.33 6.99 14.33
CA ASP A 116 -11.51 7.15 13.48
C ASP A 116 -12.09 5.77 13.11
N PRO A 117 -13.23 5.37 13.73
CA PRO A 117 -13.84 4.07 13.47
C PRO A 117 -14.28 3.85 12.02
N ALA A 118 -14.60 4.93 11.27
CA ALA A 118 -14.98 4.80 9.87
C ALA A 118 -13.78 4.36 9.01
N LEU A 119 -12.57 4.81 9.35
CA LEU A 119 -11.35 4.44 8.66
C LEU A 119 -10.81 3.06 9.08
N LYS A 120 -11.12 2.64 10.31
CA LYS A 120 -10.61 1.39 10.88
C LYS A 120 -10.99 0.16 10.07
N ALA A 121 -12.22 0.05 9.66
CA ALA A 121 -12.72 -1.12 8.90
C ALA A 121 -11.94 -1.31 7.56
N LEU A 122 -11.61 -0.21 6.88
CA LEU A 122 -10.80 -0.26 5.67
C LEU A 122 -9.35 -0.62 5.97
N ALA A 123 -8.77 -0.07 7.05
CA ALA A 123 -7.40 -0.40 7.45
C ALA A 123 -7.28 -1.90 7.79
N ASP A 124 -8.22 -2.45 8.56
CA ASP A 124 -8.26 -3.87 8.89
C ASP A 124 -8.38 -4.74 7.62
N LYS A 125 -9.29 -4.37 6.69
CA LYS A 125 -9.44 -5.07 5.41
C LYS A 125 -8.15 -5.10 4.59
N VAL A 126 -7.48 -3.96 4.44
CA VAL A 126 -6.23 -3.86 3.67
C VAL A 126 -5.12 -4.67 4.34
N TYR A 127 -5.05 -4.64 5.68
CA TYR A 127 -4.14 -5.50 6.45
C TYR A 127 -4.35 -6.98 6.11
N ASP A 128 -5.60 -7.45 6.14
CA ASP A 128 -5.94 -8.85 5.85
C ASP A 128 -5.62 -9.22 4.39
N GLU A 129 -5.85 -8.33 3.44
CA GLU A 129 -5.53 -8.54 2.01
C GLU A 129 -4.02 -8.69 1.79
N ILE A 130 -3.19 -7.84 2.39
CA ILE A 130 -1.72 -7.95 2.32
C ILE A 130 -1.26 -9.23 3.02
N ARG A 131 -1.77 -9.52 4.21
CA ARG A 131 -1.47 -10.76 4.95
C ARG A 131 -1.79 -12.00 4.11
N GLN A 132 -2.91 -12.02 3.41
CA GLN A 132 -3.30 -13.12 2.54
C GLN A 132 -2.35 -13.28 1.33
N ALA A 133 -1.88 -12.17 0.75
CA ALA A 133 -0.89 -12.22 -0.32
C ALA A 133 0.44 -12.81 0.18
N ILE A 134 0.90 -12.42 1.35
CA ILE A 134 2.10 -12.97 2.00
C ILE A 134 1.92 -14.44 2.34
N ALA A 135 0.75 -14.83 2.89
CA ALA A 135 0.42 -16.23 3.16
C ALA A 135 0.46 -17.09 1.90
N THR A 136 0.02 -16.54 0.76
CA THR A 136 0.12 -17.20 -0.53
C THR A 136 1.57 -17.50 -0.91
N VAL A 137 2.50 -16.58 -0.67
CA VAL A 137 3.93 -16.76 -0.91
C VAL A 137 4.48 -17.91 -0.05
N ILE A 138 4.24 -17.87 1.27
CA ILE A 138 4.74 -18.91 2.21
C ILE A 138 4.17 -20.28 1.84
N THR A 139 2.85 -20.38 1.62
CA THR A 139 2.20 -21.63 1.24
C THR A 139 2.74 -22.16 -0.11
N TYR A 140 3.09 -21.26 -1.04
CA TYR A 140 3.65 -21.66 -2.34
C TYR A 140 5.06 -22.24 -2.20
N ILE A 141 5.92 -21.67 -1.35
CA ILE A 141 7.24 -22.22 -0.99
C ILE A 141 7.09 -23.65 -0.45
N VAL A 142 6.13 -23.88 0.44
CA VAL A 142 5.86 -25.21 1.03
C VAL A 142 5.33 -26.18 -0.02
N LYS A 143 4.35 -25.78 -0.84
CA LYS A 143 3.76 -26.63 -1.90
C LYS A 143 4.78 -27.06 -2.96
N LEU A 144 5.73 -26.20 -3.30
CA LEU A 144 6.82 -26.52 -4.22
C LEU A 144 7.92 -27.37 -3.57
N ASN A 145 7.77 -27.71 -2.27
CA ASN A 145 8.76 -28.47 -1.52
C ASN A 145 10.13 -27.76 -1.44
N LEU A 146 10.12 -26.43 -1.48
CA LEU A 146 11.33 -25.60 -1.38
C LEU A 146 11.65 -25.22 0.07
N SER A 147 10.68 -25.33 0.98
CA SER A 147 10.84 -24.90 2.37
C SER A 147 11.89 -25.70 3.13
N ARG A 148 12.60 -25.06 4.02
CA ARG A 148 13.42 -25.74 5.05
C ARG A 148 12.55 -26.65 5.91
N ALA A 149 13.17 -27.66 6.53
CA ALA A 149 12.47 -28.58 7.43
C ALA A 149 11.84 -27.83 8.63
N ASN A 150 10.67 -28.30 9.08
CA ASN A 150 9.96 -27.80 10.25
C ASN A 150 9.63 -26.27 10.20
N LEU A 151 9.36 -25.72 9.02
CA LEU A 151 8.94 -24.34 8.86
C LEU A 151 7.55 -24.17 9.49
N ASN A 152 7.42 -23.19 10.37
CA ASN A 152 6.14 -22.78 10.95
C ASN A 152 5.52 -21.70 10.06
N GLU A 153 4.59 -22.10 9.18
CA GLU A 153 3.99 -21.21 8.17
C GLU A 153 3.38 -19.96 8.80
N GLU A 154 2.59 -20.10 9.88
CA GLU A 154 1.92 -18.97 10.55
C GLU A 154 2.93 -17.93 11.07
N LEU A 155 3.99 -18.41 11.71
CA LEU A 155 5.03 -17.53 12.23
C LEU A 155 5.82 -16.85 11.09
N GLU A 156 6.09 -17.56 9.99
CA GLU A 156 6.82 -16.99 8.87
C GLU A 156 5.97 -15.98 8.06
N ILE A 157 4.64 -16.15 8.03
CA ILE A 157 3.72 -15.14 7.48
C ILE A 157 3.86 -13.83 8.26
N GLU A 158 3.78 -13.87 9.59
CA GLU A 158 3.91 -12.68 10.43
C GLU A 158 5.33 -12.05 10.34
N ARG A 159 6.37 -12.88 10.27
CA ARG A 159 7.75 -12.38 10.12
C ARG A 159 7.99 -11.70 8.78
N LEU A 160 7.48 -12.28 7.69
CA LEU A 160 7.62 -11.71 6.35
C LEU A 160 6.79 -10.42 6.24
N TYR A 161 5.58 -10.40 6.82
CA TYR A 161 4.78 -9.19 6.88
C TYR A 161 5.50 -8.06 7.64
N ALA A 162 5.99 -8.36 8.83
CA ALA A 162 6.73 -7.39 9.63
C ALA A 162 8.01 -6.89 8.93
N LEU A 163 8.68 -7.74 8.14
CA LEU A 163 9.82 -7.34 7.33
C LEU A 163 9.41 -6.36 6.24
N VAL A 164 8.38 -6.67 5.46
CA VAL A 164 7.87 -5.80 4.38
C VAL A 164 7.43 -4.45 4.94
N ASP A 165 6.65 -4.43 6.01
CA ASP A 165 6.23 -3.20 6.68
C ASP A 165 7.41 -2.40 7.22
N GLY A 166 8.33 -3.06 7.92
CA GLY A 166 9.50 -2.40 8.51
C GLY A 166 10.40 -1.75 7.46
N LEU A 167 10.70 -2.47 6.37
CA LEU A 167 11.49 -1.92 5.25
C LEU A 167 10.78 -0.73 4.61
N SER A 168 9.47 -0.83 4.40
CA SER A 168 8.65 0.22 3.81
C SER A 168 8.59 1.48 4.69
N ILE A 169 8.40 1.31 6.01
CA ILE A 169 8.45 2.43 6.97
C ILE A 169 9.82 3.10 6.96
N HIS A 170 10.90 2.32 6.96
CA HIS A 170 12.25 2.87 6.92
C HIS A 170 12.52 3.62 5.62
N ALA A 171 12.02 3.14 4.48
CA ALA A 171 12.16 3.83 3.20
C ALA A 171 11.44 5.19 3.19
N VAL A 172 10.25 5.29 3.79
CA VAL A 172 9.53 6.57 3.92
C VAL A 172 10.24 7.52 4.89
N LEU A 173 10.73 7.03 6.04
CA LEU A 173 11.33 7.87 7.09
C LEU A 173 12.80 8.23 6.83
N ARG A 174 13.51 7.42 6.08
CA ARG A 174 14.97 7.51 5.85
C ARG A 174 15.33 7.13 4.40
N PRO A 175 14.77 7.81 3.38
CA PRO A 175 14.92 7.44 1.96
C PRO A 175 16.39 7.40 1.51
N ASP A 176 17.25 8.26 2.09
CA ASP A 176 18.69 8.27 1.78
C ASP A 176 19.46 7.05 2.35
N GLN A 177 18.88 6.37 3.35
CA GLN A 177 19.52 5.23 4.02
C GLN A 177 18.88 3.90 3.63
N MET A 178 17.58 3.88 3.35
CA MET A 178 16.84 2.68 2.94
C MET A 178 16.55 2.75 1.44
N THR A 179 17.56 2.41 0.65
CA THR A 179 17.45 2.39 -0.81
C THR A 179 16.69 1.15 -1.30
N TYR A 180 16.20 1.21 -2.54
CA TYR A 180 15.57 0.05 -3.17
C TYR A 180 16.47 -1.20 -3.13
N GLU A 181 17.76 -1.05 -3.40
CA GLU A 181 18.72 -2.14 -3.38
C GLU A 181 18.81 -2.81 -1.99
N ILE A 182 18.83 -2.02 -0.91
CA ILE A 182 18.84 -2.56 0.46
C ILE A 182 17.56 -3.31 0.75
N MET A 183 16.40 -2.77 0.36
CA MET A 183 15.10 -3.42 0.55
C MET A 183 15.03 -4.74 -0.21
N GLU A 184 15.43 -4.74 -1.48
CA GLU A 184 15.43 -5.93 -2.34
C GLU A 184 16.38 -7.02 -1.81
N ASN A 185 17.58 -6.63 -1.37
CA ASN A 185 18.57 -7.55 -0.80
C ASN A 185 18.08 -8.15 0.52
N ALA A 186 17.51 -7.34 1.42
CA ALA A 186 16.95 -7.82 2.68
C ALA A 186 15.80 -8.82 2.45
N LEU A 187 14.90 -8.51 1.52
CA LEU A 187 13.82 -9.41 1.13
C LEU A 187 14.35 -10.70 0.52
N SER A 188 15.32 -10.62 -0.39
CA SER A 188 15.93 -11.79 -1.05
C SER A 188 16.63 -12.69 -0.04
N LEU A 189 17.36 -12.11 0.91
CA LEU A 189 18.01 -12.85 2.00
C LEU A 189 17.01 -13.58 2.89
N HIS A 190 15.89 -12.92 3.23
CA HIS A 190 14.83 -13.54 4.02
C HIS A 190 14.18 -14.71 3.26
N LEU A 191 13.81 -14.51 1.99
CA LEU A 191 13.22 -15.59 1.17
C LEU A 191 14.18 -16.78 1.02
N ALA A 192 15.46 -16.53 0.80
CA ALA A 192 16.47 -17.60 0.75
C ALA A 192 16.55 -18.40 2.06
N ALA A 193 16.45 -17.72 3.22
CA ALA A 193 16.49 -18.37 4.53
C ALA A 193 15.25 -19.23 4.83
N LEU A 194 14.14 -19.05 4.10
CA LEU A 194 12.97 -19.92 4.19
C LEU A 194 13.16 -21.23 3.44
N CYS A 195 14.05 -21.27 2.48
CA CYS A 195 14.29 -22.41 1.60
C CYS A 195 15.32 -23.39 2.19
N ARG A 196 15.35 -24.60 1.63
CA ARG A 196 16.41 -25.57 1.91
C ARG A 196 17.73 -25.02 1.38
N ALA A 197 18.83 -25.35 2.05
CA ALA A 197 20.15 -25.19 1.44
C ALA A 197 20.21 -26.05 0.18
N GLU A 198 20.71 -25.48 -0.91
CA GLU A 198 21.08 -26.29 -2.07
C GLU A 198 22.23 -27.22 -1.64
N GLU A 199 22.04 -28.55 -1.81
CA GLU A 199 23.08 -29.55 -1.58
C GLU A 199 24.18 -29.48 -2.63
#